data_d77c21b906f13cd9b45ea12957d48541
#
_entry.id   d77c21b906f13cd9b45ea12957d48541
#
_cell.length_a   1.000
_cell.length_b   1.000
_cell.length_c   1.000
_cell.angle_alpha   90.00
_cell.angle_beta   90.00
_cell.angle_gamma   90.00
#
_symmetry.space_group_name_H-M   'P 1'
#
loop_
_entity.id
_entity.type
_entity.pdbx_description
1 polymer ?
#
loop_
_entity_poly.entity_id
_entity_poly.type
_entity_poly.pdbx_seq_one_letter_code
_entity_poly.pdbx_strand_id
1 'polypeptide(L)'
;MKRVLKYILLGVTAVILYMLFFRDNHTGTPRPIRDYQAILQSGTLHAVTEYNSISFHVQGDSLGGLNYELLQAFAQSKNLKLEVTPETDFKKQVEGILNGAYDILANSVPVTRELKDTMLFTHPI
;
A
#
# COMPACT_ATOMS: atom_id res chain seq x y z
N MET A 1 17.10 43.55 -14.19
CA MET A 1 17.48 42.61 -13.14
C MET A 1 16.32 42.23 -12.18
N LYS A 2 15.61 43.17 -11.59
CA LYS A 2 14.52 42.85 -10.63
C LYS A 2 13.38 42.00 -11.20
N ARG A 3 13.03 42.16 -12.48
CA ARG A 3 11.97 41.36 -13.14
C ARG A 3 12.40 39.91 -13.38
N VAL A 4 13.64 39.68 -13.81
CA VAL A 4 14.20 38.34 -14.03
C VAL A 4 14.30 37.52 -12.72
N LEU A 5 14.75 38.19 -11.65
CA LEU A 5 14.84 37.59 -10.32
C LEU A 5 13.46 37.13 -9.82
N LYS A 6 12.40 37.90 -10.10
CA LYS A 6 11.03 37.56 -9.74
C LYS A 6 10.51 36.29 -10.45
N TYR A 7 10.83 36.13 -11.70
CA TYR A 7 10.45 34.89 -12.47
C TYR A 7 11.26 33.68 -12.04
N ILE A 8 12.55 33.86 -11.70
CA ILE A 8 13.37 32.77 -11.15
C ILE A 8 12.81 32.30 -9.79
N LEU A 9 12.46 33.24 -8.91
CA LEU A 9 11.87 32.94 -7.62
C LEU A 9 10.52 32.20 -7.76
N LEU A 10 9.69 32.62 -8.70
CA LEU A 10 8.40 32.00 -9.00
C LEU A 10 8.57 30.58 -9.56
N GLY A 11 9.58 30.36 -10.40
CA GLY A 11 9.92 29.02 -10.92
C GLY A 11 10.41 28.09 -9.83
N VAL A 12 11.28 28.56 -8.95
CA VAL A 12 11.79 27.75 -7.83
C VAL A 12 10.68 27.39 -6.85
N THR A 13 9.77 28.31 -6.52
CA THR A 13 8.62 28.01 -5.66
C THR A 13 7.67 27.00 -6.30
N ALA A 14 7.43 27.07 -7.60
CA ALA A 14 6.61 26.11 -8.33
C ALA A 14 7.23 24.72 -8.32
N VAL A 15 8.54 24.60 -8.51
CA VAL A 15 9.26 23.32 -8.45
C VAL A 15 9.24 22.74 -7.03
N ILE A 16 9.41 23.56 -5.99
CA ILE A 16 9.33 23.10 -4.60
C ILE A 16 7.90 22.61 -4.27
N LEU A 17 6.88 23.36 -4.68
CA LEU A 17 5.48 22.94 -4.52
C LEU A 17 5.20 21.63 -5.27
N TYR A 18 5.69 21.51 -6.51
CA TYR A 18 5.58 20.28 -7.27
C TYR A 18 6.24 19.10 -6.55
N MET A 19 7.47 19.25 -6.06
CA MET A 19 8.16 18.22 -5.28
C MET A 19 7.44 17.87 -3.96
N LEU A 20 6.80 18.83 -3.30
CA LEU A 20 6.04 18.59 -2.08
C LEU A 20 4.71 17.88 -2.34
N PHE A 21 4.03 18.22 -3.44
CA PHE A 21 2.75 17.61 -3.81
C PHE A 21 2.90 16.25 -4.50
N PHE A 22 3.98 16.04 -5.28
CA PHE A 22 4.26 14.80 -6.00
C PHE A 22 5.36 13.96 -5.34
N ARG A 23 5.68 14.26 -4.08
CA ARG A 23 6.48 13.34 -3.29
C ARG A 23 5.63 12.10 -3.03
N ASP A 24 5.81 11.11 -3.92
CA ASP A 24 5.17 9.81 -3.82
C ASP A 24 5.43 9.22 -2.44
N ASN A 25 4.45 9.35 -1.56
CA ASN A 25 4.40 8.64 -0.29
C ASN A 25 3.96 7.19 -0.57
N HIS A 26 4.75 6.45 -1.36
CA HIS A 26 4.58 5.02 -1.55
C HIS A 26 5.04 4.19 -0.33
N THR A 27 5.60 4.83 0.67
CA THR A 27 5.80 4.20 1.96
C THR A 27 4.56 4.45 2.80
N GLY A 28 3.76 3.41 3.03
CA GLY A 28 2.62 3.50 3.92
C GLY A 28 3.04 4.18 5.23
N THR A 29 2.32 5.24 5.61
CA THR A 29 2.61 5.95 6.87
C THR A 29 2.46 4.99 8.03
N PRO A 30 3.45 4.89 8.93
CA PRO A 30 3.33 4.05 10.12
C PRO A 30 2.05 4.40 10.88
N ARG A 31 1.25 3.38 11.17
CA ARG A 31 0.00 3.49 11.92
C ARG A 31 0.06 2.51 13.10
N PRO A 32 -0.72 2.69 14.16
CA PRO A 32 -0.85 1.64 15.16
C PRO A 32 -1.39 0.38 14.49
N ILE A 33 -0.79 -0.77 14.82
CA ILE A 33 -1.25 -2.08 14.34
C ILE A 33 -2.71 -2.24 14.74
N ARG A 34 -3.56 -2.56 13.78
CA ARG A 34 -5.00 -2.69 13.96
C ARG A 34 -5.37 -4.17 14.11
N ASP A 35 -6.19 -4.47 15.08
CA ASP A 35 -6.86 -5.76 15.15
C ASP A 35 -8.07 -5.83 14.19
N TYR A 36 -8.65 -6.99 14.07
CA TYR A 36 -9.79 -7.20 13.17
C TYR A 36 -10.98 -6.28 13.47
N GLN A 37 -11.24 -6.01 14.74
CA GLN A 37 -12.35 -5.13 15.14
C GLN A 37 -12.07 -3.68 14.74
N ALA A 38 -10.85 -3.21 14.92
CA ALA A 38 -10.44 -1.87 14.49
C ALA A 38 -10.51 -1.70 12.97
N ILE A 39 -10.16 -2.75 12.20
CA ILE A 39 -10.31 -2.76 10.74
C ILE A 39 -11.78 -2.63 10.35
N LEU A 40 -12.67 -3.44 10.95
CA LEU A 40 -14.11 -3.37 10.69
C LEU A 40 -14.69 -1.99 11.03
N GLN A 41 -14.31 -1.41 12.17
CA GLN A 41 -14.76 -0.07 12.59
C GLN A 41 -14.26 1.03 11.67
N SER A 42 -13.05 0.92 11.12
CA SER A 42 -12.51 1.89 10.17
C SER A 42 -13.19 1.85 8.79
N GLY A 43 -13.82 0.73 8.46
CA GLY A 43 -14.45 0.50 7.17
C GLY A 43 -13.47 0.32 5.99
N THR A 44 -12.15 0.25 6.25
CA THR A 44 -11.12 0.17 5.21
C THR A 44 -10.09 -0.91 5.54
N LEU A 45 -9.80 -1.73 4.54
CA LEU A 45 -8.73 -2.75 4.57
C LEU A 45 -7.55 -2.24 3.73
N HIS A 46 -6.39 -2.09 4.35
CA HIS A 46 -5.15 -1.75 3.66
C HIS A 46 -4.36 -3.02 3.36
N ALA A 47 -4.17 -3.31 2.08
CA ALA A 47 -3.46 -4.49 1.61
C ALA A 47 -2.20 -4.12 0.85
N VAL A 48 -1.18 -4.96 0.94
CA VAL A 48 0.02 -4.88 0.11
C VAL A 48 0.17 -6.16 -0.70
N THR A 49 0.56 -6.02 -1.98
CA THR A 49 0.81 -7.14 -2.89
C THR A 49 1.87 -6.76 -3.92
N GLU A 50 2.44 -7.74 -4.61
CA GLU A 50 3.36 -7.49 -5.70
C GLU A 50 2.66 -6.93 -6.93
N TYR A 51 3.35 -6.05 -7.66
CA TYR A 51 2.93 -5.59 -8.98
C TYR A 51 3.47 -6.54 -10.04
N ASN A 52 2.62 -7.42 -10.54
CA ASN A 52 2.92 -8.33 -11.66
C ASN A 52 1.61 -8.79 -12.32
N SER A 53 1.72 -9.47 -13.47
CA SER A 53 0.56 -9.89 -14.26
C SER A 53 -0.37 -10.90 -13.56
N ILE A 54 0.09 -11.57 -12.52
CA ILE A 54 -0.67 -12.58 -11.78
C ILE A 54 -1.27 -11.97 -10.49
N SER A 55 -0.47 -11.27 -9.71
CA SER A 55 -0.86 -10.81 -8.37
C SER A 55 -1.73 -9.57 -8.40
N PHE A 56 -1.22 -8.51 -9.02
CA PHE A 56 -1.91 -7.23 -9.19
C PHE A 56 -1.34 -6.48 -10.38
N HIS A 57 -2.20 -5.97 -11.23
CA HIS A 57 -1.85 -5.14 -12.38
C HIS A 57 -2.93 -4.12 -12.70
N VAL A 58 -2.54 -3.08 -13.41
CA VAL A 58 -3.44 -2.05 -13.95
C VAL A 58 -3.46 -2.17 -15.47
N GLN A 59 -4.63 -2.32 -16.05
CA GLN A 59 -4.84 -2.37 -17.49
C GLN A 59 -5.89 -1.33 -17.91
N GLY A 60 -5.43 -0.19 -18.41
CA GLY A 60 -6.30 0.96 -18.64
C GLY A 60 -6.89 1.45 -17.32
N ASP A 61 -8.22 1.53 -17.24
CA ASP A 61 -8.96 1.92 -16.04
C ASP A 61 -9.34 0.73 -15.13
N SER A 62 -8.90 -0.48 -15.50
CA SER A 62 -9.25 -1.70 -14.76
C SER A 62 -8.10 -2.18 -13.90
N LEU A 63 -8.43 -2.61 -12.69
CA LEU A 63 -7.52 -3.30 -11.79
C LEU A 63 -7.79 -4.80 -11.89
N GLY A 64 -6.73 -5.61 -11.94
CA GLY A 64 -6.83 -7.05 -12.08
C GLY A 64 -5.71 -7.79 -11.37
N GLY A 65 -5.80 -9.11 -11.36
CA GLY A 65 -4.85 -10.04 -10.76
C GLY A 65 -5.48 -10.89 -9.66
N LEU A 66 -5.00 -12.13 -9.53
CA LEU A 66 -5.56 -13.11 -8.62
C LEU A 66 -5.59 -12.60 -7.17
N ASN A 67 -4.48 -12.04 -6.69
CA ASN A 67 -4.40 -11.55 -5.33
C ASN A 67 -5.36 -10.37 -5.11
N TYR A 68 -5.46 -9.48 -6.10
CA TYR A 68 -6.40 -8.36 -6.06
C TYR A 68 -7.85 -8.84 -5.99
N GLU A 69 -8.24 -9.80 -6.82
CA GLU A 69 -9.61 -10.33 -6.86
C GLU A 69 -9.97 -11.04 -5.55
N LEU A 70 -9.05 -11.80 -4.97
CA LEU A 70 -9.25 -12.44 -3.65
C LEU A 70 -9.42 -11.41 -2.54
N LEU A 71 -8.57 -10.38 -2.51
CA LEU A 71 -8.66 -9.28 -1.55
C LEU A 71 -9.98 -8.52 -1.71
N GLN A 72 -10.41 -8.27 -2.95
CA GLN A 72 -11.66 -7.59 -3.25
C GLN A 72 -12.87 -8.40 -2.78
N ALA A 73 -12.90 -9.71 -3.07
CA ALA A 73 -13.96 -10.59 -2.61
C ALA A 73 -14.03 -10.64 -1.08
N PHE A 74 -12.88 -10.72 -0.42
CA PHE A 74 -12.81 -10.68 1.05
C PHE A 74 -13.32 -9.34 1.61
N ALA A 75 -12.83 -8.21 1.11
CA ALA A 75 -13.25 -6.89 1.56
C ALA A 75 -14.76 -6.68 1.36
N GLN A 76 -15.30 -7.07 0.20
CA GLN A 76 -16.74 -7.00 -0.07
C GLN A 76 -17.55 -7.86 0.90
N SER A 77 -17.09 -9.07 1.22
CA SER A 77 -17.78 -9.97 2.18
C SER A 77 -17.88 -9.38 3.58
N LYS A 78 -17.03 -8.41 3.92
CA LYS A 78 -16.95 -7.70 5.20
C LYS A 78 -17.46 -6.27 5.16
N ASN A 79 -18.00 -5.82 4.01
CA ASN A 79 -18.39 -4.43 3.76
C ASN A 79 -17.25 -3.43 3.99
N LEU A 80 -16.03 -3.80 3.62
CA LEU A 80 -14.85 -2.96 3.72
C LEU A 80 -14.50 -2.36 2.36
N LYS A 81 -14.02 -1.11 2.38
CA LYS A 81 -13.30 -0.52 1.25
C LYS A 81 -11.93 -1.15 1.17
N LEU A 82 -11.51 -1.60 -0.02
CA LEU A 82 -10.18 -2.13 -0.25
C LEU A 82 -9.25 -1.02 -0.77
N GLU A 83 -8.10 -0.87 -0.13
CA GLU A 83 -6.98 -0.05 -0.60
C GLU A 83 -5.76 -0.93 -0.78
N VAL A 84 -5.31 -1.10 -2.04
CA VAL A 84 -4.16 -1.94 -2.39
C VAL A 84 -2.95 -1.06 -2.71
N THR A 85 -1.84 -1.35 -2.07
CA THR A 85 -0.53 -0.75 -2.36
C THR A 85 0.34 -1.78 -3.06
N PRO A 86 0.77 -1.53 -4.31
CA PRO A 86 1.74 -2.37 -4.97
C PRO A 86 3.14 -2.10 -4.41
N GLU A 87 3.84 -3.14 -3.97
CA GLU A 87 5.23 -3.09 -3.53
C GLU A 87 5.93 -4.39 -3.94
N THR A 88 7.05 -4.27 -4.64
CA THR A 88 7.83 -5.42 -5.12
C THR A 88 8.92 -5.87 -4.16
N ASP A 89 9.36 -4.99 -3.27
CA ASP A 89 10.35 -5.31 -2.26
C ASP A 89 9.69 -6.04 -1.07
N PHE A 90 9.94 -7.33 -0.95
CA PHE A 90 9.39 -8.16 0.11
C PHE A 90 9.72 -7.66 1.51
N LYS A 91 10.93 -7.12 1.72
CA LYS A 91 11.33 -6.55 3.01
C LYS A 91 10.44 -5.37 3.40
N LYS A 92 10.16 -4.47 2.44
CA LYS A 92 9.26 -3.33 2.66
C LYS A 92 7.81 -3.76 2.90
N GLN A 93 7.36 -4.82 2.24
CA GLN A 93 6.04 -5.39 2.49
C GLN A 93 5.92 -5.87 3.94
N VAL A 94 6.91 -6.64 4.43
CA VAL A 94 6.96 -7.13 5.81
C VAL A 94 7.08 -5.98 6.81
N GLU A 95 7.97 -5.02 6.56
CA GLU A 95 8.10 -3.82 7.40
C GLU A 95 6.78 -3.04 7.47
N GLY A 96 6.05 -2.95 6.37
CA GLY A 96 4.74 -2.30 6.31
C GLY A 96 3.67 -3.00 7.15
N ILE A 97 3.69 -4.33 7.24
CA ILE A 97 2.83 -5.08 8.17
C ILE A 97 3.24 -4.80 9.63
N LEU A 98 4.53 -4.86 9.93
CA LEU A 98 5.03 -4.70 11.30
C LEU A 98 4.86 -3.28 11.87
N ASN A 99 4.85 -2.27 11.01
CA ASN A 99 4.64 -0.88 11.42
C ASN A 99 3.18 -0.42 11.29
N GLY A 100 2.25 -1.33 10.91
CA GLY A 100 0.82 -1.04 10.80
C GLY A 100 0.43 -0.24 9.55
N ALA A 101 1.32 -0.06 8.57
CA ALA A 101 0.99 0.59 7.31
C ALA A 101 -0.02 -0.25 6.50
N TYR A 102 0.09 -1.56 6.57
CA TYR A 102 -0.81 -2.53 5.94
C TYR A 102 -1.40 -3.48 6.97
N ASP A 103 -2.61 -3.95 6.71
CA ASP A 103 -3.33 -4.92 7.53
C ASP A 103 -3.10 -6.36 7.03
N ILE A 104 -2.89 -6.51 5.71
CA ILE A 104 -2.74 -7.81 5.06
C ILE A 104 -1.69 -7.76 3.95
N LEU A 105 -0.88 -8.81 3.90
CA LEU A 105 0.08 -9.09 2.82
C LEU A 105 -0.45 -10.23 1.97
N ALA A 106 -0.76 -9.95 0.70
CA ALA A 106 -1.31 -10.92 -0.24
C ALA A 106 -0.25 -11.33 -1.27
N ASN A 107 0.65 -12.22 -0.85
CA ASN A 107 1.68 -12.81 -1.70
C ASN A 107 1.94 -14.27 -1.29
N SER A 108 2.67 -14.99 -2.15
CA SER A 108 3.25 -16.28 -1.77
C SER A 108 4.41 -16.08 -0.81
N VAL A 109 4.12 -16.12 0.48
CA VAL A 109 5.10 -15.88 1.55
C VAL A 109 5.60 -17.23 2.09
N PRO A 110 6.92 -17.46 2.15
CA PRO A 110 7.46 -18.65 2.79
C PRO A 110 7.19 -18.60 4.30
N VAL A 111 6.61 -19.67 4.83
CA VAL A 111 6.27 -19.75 6.26
C VAL A 111 7.53 -20.14 7.05
N THR A 112 8.30 -19.17 7.48
CA THR A 112 9.47 -19.34 8.35
C THR A 112 9.12 -19.21 9.83
N ARG A 113 10.00 -19.67 10.73
CA ARG A 113 9.81 -19.49 12.17
C ARG A 113 9.76 -18.01 12.55
N GLU A 114 10.69 -17.22 12.01
CA GLU A 114 10.80 -15.78 12.28
C GLU A 114 9.53 -15.03 11.90
N LEU A 115 8.94 -15.36 10.74
CA LEU A 115 7.71 -14.73 10.28
C LEU A 115 6.49 -15.20 11.07
N LYS A 116 6.45 -16.47 11.52
CA LYS A 116 5.37 -16.98 12.39
C LYS A 116 5.31 -16.29 13.75
N ASP A 117 6.44 -15.82 14.26
CA ASP A 117 6.51 -15.13 15.54
C ASP A 117 6.03 -13.67 15.43
N THR A 118 5.92 -13.15 14.20
CA THR A 118 5.64 -11.73 13.94
C THR A 118 4.32 -11.46 13.21
N MET A 119 3.80 -12.45 12.47
CA MET A 119 2.55 -12.32 11.70
C MET A 119 1.74 -13.61 11.67
N LEU A 120 0.44 -13.47 11.47
CA LEU A 120 -0.47 -14.59 11.28
C LEU A 120 -0.53 -15.00 9.80
N PHE A 121 -0.58 -16.29 9.56
CA PHE A 121 -0.73 -16.86 8.23
C PHE A 121 -2.11 -17.45 8.03
N THR A 122 -2.65 -17.32 6.83
CA THR A 122 -3.82 -18.08 6.40
C THR A 122 -3.43 -19.50 6.02
N HIS A 123 -4.40 -20.38 5.90
CA HIS A 123 -4.15 -21.69 5.30
C HIS A 123 -3.76 -21.51 3.82
N PRO A 124 -2.80 -22.34 3.30
CA PRO A 124 -2.48 -22.35 1.88
C PRO A 124 -3.71 -22.68 1.04
N ILE A 125 -3.84 -21.99 -0.06
CA ILE A 125 -4.82 -22.27 -1.12
C ILE A 125 -4.21 -23.22 -2.13
#